data_00be92f9a63e9ba725c0faab412f3d71
#
_entry.id   00be92f9a63e9ba725c0faab412f3d71
#
_cell.length_a   1.000
_cell.length_b   1.000
_cell.length_c   1.000
_cell.angle_alpha   90.00
_cell.angle_beta   90.00
_cell.angle_gamma   90.00
#
_symmetry.space_group_name_H-M   'P 1'
#
loop_
_entity.id
_entity.type
_entity.pdbx_description
1 polymer ?
#
loop_
_entity_poly.entity_id
_entity_poly.type
_entity_poly.pdbx_seq_one_letter_code
_entity_poly.pdbx_strand_id
1 'polypeptide(L)'
;MEKVMEEKKLVCPHCGQNLNKWSTPSFNFSDGLGWCTPFLYVCFNDNCKFFMNSWKQMSEVYGQEMGYRYMVHPDSGESSSVPVGNRQAMRGDIIDEIQEAQEKEALEARKKAFQLLTDYYISKDVDSILGMLMDENGFGSVRLKAAEHLGEIGELRAAEPMANCKFSHEVIQKQVEESIKKIHKKNFTMECPNCAEIIKIRAKMCKHCGKELTA
;
A
#
# COMPACT_ATOMS: atom_id res chain seq x y z
N MET A 1 -10.33 28.93 7.55
CA MET A 1 -10.35 28.46 8.95
C MET A 1 -11.44 27.38 9.02
N GLU A 2 -11.07 26.16 8.63
CA GLU A 2 -11.95 25.00 8.77
C GLU A 2 -11.99 24.63 10.26
N LYS A 3 -13.20 24.70 10.82
CA LYS A 3 -13.45 24.15 12.15
C LYS A 3 -13.25 22.65 12.09
N VAL A 4 -12.17 22.16 12.69
CA VAL A 4 -12.05 20.76 13.08
C VAL A 4 -13.21 20.50 14.05
N MET A 5 -14.27 19.87 13.58
CA MET A 5 -15.34 19.37 14.43
C MET A 5 -14.72 18.24 15.27
N GLU A 6 -14.58 18.47 16.57
CA GLU A 6 -14.30 17.39 17.52
C GLU A 6 -15.38 16.30 17.34
N GLU A 7 -15.00 15.16 16.80
CA GLU A 7 -15.89 14.02 16.66
C GLU A 7 -16.31 13.56 18.06
N LYS A 8 -17.59 13.75 18.35
CA LYS A 8 -18.21 13.35 19.60
C LYS A 8 -18.15 11.82 19.69
N LYS A 9 -17.21 11.30 20.49
CA LYS A 9 -17.09 9.84 20.70
C LYS A 9 -18.41 9.31 21.24
N LEU A 10 -19.11 8.53 20.41
CA LEU A 10 -20.35 7.87 20.78
C LEU A 10 -20.07 6.72 21.74
N VAL A 11 -20.83 6.70 22.84
CA VAL A 11 -20.64 5.71 23.93
C VAL A 11 -21.83 4.76 23.97
N CYS A 12 -21.57 3.48 24.12
CA CYS A 12 -22.62 2.48 24.29
C CYS A 12 -23.36 2.69 25.62
N PRO A 13 -24.69 2.88 25.62
CA PRO A 13 -25.47 3.10 26.84
C PRO A 13 -25.53 1.86 27.75
N HIS A 14 -25.21 0.67 27.23
CA HIS A 14 -25.31 -0.57 27.97
C HIS A 14 -24.02 -0.99 28.69
N CYS A 15 -22.85 -0.50 28.23
CA CYS A 15 -21.56 -0.86 28.83
C CYS A 15 -20.57 0.27 29.02
N GLY A 16 -20.90 1.49 28.59
CA GLY A 16 -20.06 2.68 28.75
C GLY A 16 -18.80 2.73 27.86
N GLN A 17 -18.56 1.75 27.01
CA GLN A 17 -17.43 1.77 26.09
C GLN A 17 -17.74 2.56 24.81
N ASN A 18 -16.70 3.11 24.19
CA ASN A 18 -16.83 3.78 22.91
C ASN A 18 -17.33 2.81 21.83
N LEU A 19 -18.21 3.31 20.97
CA LEU A 19 -18.61 2.60 19.76
C LEU A 19 -17.48 2.69 18.74
N ASN A 20 -17.26 1.61 18.00
CA ASN A 20 -16.32 1.57 16.90
C ASN A 20 -17.07 1.86 15.58
N LYS A 21 -16.42 2.57 14.69
CA LYS A 21 -16.87 2.74 13.33
C LYS A 21 -16.70 1.42 12.57
N TRP A 22 -17.74 0.95 11.94
CA TRP A 22 -17.76 -0.33 11.24
C TRP A 22 -18.24 -0.14 9.80
N SER A 23 -17.46 -0.65 8.84
CA SER A 23 -17.79 -0.58 7.42
C SER A 23 -18.98 -1.48 7.11
N THR A 24 -20.02 -0.92 6.51
CA THR A 24 -21.18 -1.70 6.07
C THR A 24 -20.86 -2.41 4.75
N PRO A 25 -21.33 -3.68 4.55
CA PRO A 25 -21.15 -4.36 3.28
C PRO A 25 -21.77 -3.58 2.10
N SER A 26 -21.09 -3.55 0.96
CA SER A 26 -21.47 -2.75 -0.20
C SER A 26 -22.86 -3.04 -0.75
N PHE A 27 -23.39 -4.25 -0.60
CA PHE A 27 -24.74 -4.61 -1.03
C PHE A 27 -25.86 -3.93 -0.21
N ASN A 28 -25.53 -3.36 0.97
CA ASN A 28 -26.48 -2.63 1.81
C ASN A 28 -26.67 -1.16 1.40
N PHE A 29 -26.05 -0.71 0.31
CA PHE A 29 -26.14 0.68 -0.14
C PHE A 29 -27.27 0.93 -1.16
N SER A 30 -27.71 -0.10 -1.90
CA SER A 30 -28.28 0.17 -3.21
C SER A 30 -29.80 0.32 -3.29
N ASP A 31 -30.62 -0.20 -2.37
CA ASP A 31 -32.05 -0.36 -2.73
C ASP A 31 -33.06 0.06 -1.67
N GLY A 32 -32.67 0.90 -0.71
CA GLY A 32 -33.57 1.34 0.36
C GLY A 32 -33.95 0.23 1.37
N LEU A 33 -33.43 -0.96 1.20
CA LEU A 33 -33.61 -2.11 2.08
C LEU A 33 -32.47 -2.27 3.10
N GLY A 34 -31.39 -1.49 2.96
CA GLY A 34 -30.23 -1.52 3.83
C GLY A 34 -30.09 -0.25 4.67
N TRP A 35 -28.94 -0.10 5.33
CA TRP A 35 -28.69 1.06 6.19
C TRP A 35 -28.40 2.35 5.42
N CYS A 36 -28.21 2.31 4.12
CA CYS A 36 -27.96 3.47 3.23
C CYS A 36 -26.78 4.35 3.69
N THR A 37 -25.83 3.80 4.42
CA THR A 37 -24.63 4.49 4.92
C THR A 37 -23.39 3.62 4.78
N PRO A 38 -22.21 4.21 4.48
CA PRO A 38 -20.98 3.46 4.33
C PRO A 38 -20.44 2.89 5.65
N PHE A 39 -20.90 3.37 6.77
CA PHE A 39 -20.48 2.87 8.08
C PHE A 39 -21.57 3.04 9.14
N LEU A 40 -21.45 2.27 10.22
CA LEU A 40 -22.25 2.38 11.42
C LEU A 40 -21.34 2.48 12.66
N TYR A 41 -21.84 3.04 13.73
CA TYR A 41 -21.17 2.99 15.03
C TYR A 41 -21.66 1.77 15.79
N VAL A 42 -20.78 0.79 16.09
CA VAL A 42 -21.16 -0.51 16.66
C VAL A 42 -20.39 -0.78 17.94
N CYS A 43 -21.09 -1.39 18.93
CA CYS A 43 -20.46 -1.84 20.17
C CYS A 43 -19.81 -3.22 19.98
N PHE A 44 -18.47 -3.26 20.05
CA PHE A 44 -17.70 -4.51 19.94
C PHE A 44 -17.25 -5.10 21.27
N ASN A 45 -17.77 -4.58 22.39
CA ASN A 45 -17.50 -5.18 23.71
C ASN A 45 -18.29 -6.49 23.90
N ASP A 46 -17.58 -7.63 23.92
CA ASP A 46 -18.18 -8.94 24.10
C ASP A 46 -18.78 -9.15 25.53
N ASN A 47 -18.38 -8.31 26.48
CA ASN A 47 -18.94 -8.29 27.83
C ASN A 47 -20.06 -7.25 28.00
N CYS A 48 -20.51 -6.62 26.91
CA CYS A 48 -21.64 -5.72 26.95
C CYS A 48 -22.91 -6.46 27.40
N LYS A 49 -23.62 -5.92 28.38
CA LYS A 49 -24.85 -6.53 28.91
C LYS A 49 -25.90 -6.76 27.82
N PHE A 50 -26.04 -5.82 26.91
CA PHE A 50 -26.96 -5.95 25.78
C PHE A 50 -26.58 -7.15 24.90
N PHE A 51 -25.30 -7.26 24.52
CA PHE A 51 -24.80 -8.37 23.71
C PHE A 51 -24.95 -9.72 24.40
N MET A 52 -24.52 -9.83 25.65
CA MET A 52 -24.61 -11.07 26.42
C MET A 52 -26.06 -11.54 26.61
N ASN A 53 -26.96 -10.62 26.95
CA ASN A 53 -28.38 -10.97 27.16
C ASN A 53 -29.06 -11.37 25.85
N SER A 54 -28.69 -10.77 24.72
CA SER A 54 -29.22 -11.13 23.39
C SER A 54 -28.89 -12.55 23.01
N TRP A 55 -27.66 -13.03 23.26
CA TRP A 55 -27.24 -14.41 23.04
C TRP A 55 -28.08 -15.39 23.88
N LYS A 56 -28.21 -15.08 25.17
CA LYS A 56 -28.99 -15.91 26.09
C LYS A 56 -30.44 -16.00 25.62
N GLN A 57 -31.07 -14.89 25.30
CA GLN A 57 -32.46 -14.84 24.83
C GLN A 57 -32.65 -15.62 23.52
N MET A 58 -31.75 -15.47 22.54
CA MET A 58 -31.86 -16.17 21.26
C MET A 58 -31.71 -17.69 21.43
N SER A 59 -30.77 -18.13 22.27
CA SER A 59 -30.58 -19.55 22.55
C SER A 59 -31.75 -20.16 23.35
N GLU A 60 -32.19 -19.51 24.43
CA GLU A 60 -33.21 -20.07 25.35
C GLU A 60 -34.64 -19.98 24.78
N VAL A 61 -34.98 -18.92 24.06
CA VAL A 61 -36.35 -18.69 23.58
C VAL A 61 -36.54 -19.17 22.14
N TYR A 62 -35.54 -19.01 21.29
CA TYR A 62 -35.68 -19.31 19.86
C TYR A 62 -34.82 -20.49 19.40
N GLY A 63 -33.97 -21.05 20.24
CA GLY A 63 -33.07 -22.16 19.91
C GLY A 63 -32.03 -21.80 18.85
N GLN A 64 -31.69 -20.50 18.71
CA GLN A 64 -30.77 -19.99 17.70
C GLN A 64 -29.47 -19.56 18.33
N GLU A 65 -28.34 -19.97 17.73
CA GLU A 65 -27.00 -19.54 18.14
C GLU A 65 -26.63 -18.21 17.44
N MET A 66 -27.26 -17.14 17.88
CA MET A 66 -26.98 -15.78 17.37
C MET A 66 -27.20 -14.75 18.49
N GLY A 67 -26.66 -13.57 18.28
CA GLY A 67 -26.85 -12.44 19.19
C GLY A 67 -26.97 -11.13 18.42
N TYR A 68 -27.07 -10.03 19.16
CA TYR A 68 -27.20 -8.69 18.59
C TYR A 68 -26.17 -7.73 19.19
N ARG A 69 -25.51 -6.96 18.34
CA ARG A 69 -24.69 -5.82 18.78
C ARG A 69 -25.49 -4.51 18.70
N TYR A 70 -25.32 -3.67 19.70
CA TYR A 70 -25.91 -2.33 19.71
C TYR A 70 -25.21 -1.48 18.64
N MET A 71 -25.99 -0.74 17.86
CA MET A 71 -25.46 0.14 16.83
C MET A 71 -26.18 1.51 16.83
N VAL A 72 -25.52 2.51 16.25
CA VAL A 72 -26.06 3.86 16.02
C VAL A 72 -25.79 4.26 14.57
N HIS A 73 -26.81 4.79 13.92
CA HIS A 73 -26.73 5.32 12.56
C HIS A 73 -26.01 6.69 12.57
N PRO A 74 -25.00 6.93 11.70
CA PRO A 74 -24.20 8.16 11.75
C PRO A 74 -25.01 9.43 11.45
N ASP A 75 -25.95 9.37 10.50
CA ASP A 75 -26.67 10.54 10.01
C ASP A 75 -27.90 10.89 10.87
N SER A 76 -28.68 9.88 11.26
CA SER A 76 -29.92 10.09 12.05
C SER A 76 -29.68 10.07 13.55
N GLY A 77 -28.59 9.47 14.03
CA GLY A 77 -28.38 9.19 15.45
C GLY A 77 -29.32 8.11 16.03
N GLU A 78 -30.14 7.48 15.17
CA GLU A 78 -31.04 6.42 15.60
C GLU A 78 -30.25 5.20 16.08
N SER A 79 -30.67 4.64 17.18
CA SER A 79 -30.08 3.42 17.72
C SER A 79 -30.90 2.19 17.33
N SER A 80 -30.19 1.12 16.99
CA SER A 80 -30.78 -0.16 16.62
C SER A 80 -29.82 -1.30 17.02
N SER A 81 -30.01 -2.47 16.44
CA SER A 81 -29.14 -3.62 16.66
C SER A 81 -28.85 -4.36 15.36
N VAL A 82 -27.64 -4.90 15.27
CA VAL A 82 -27.21 -5.72 14.14
C VAL A 82 -27.04 -7.19 14.60
N PRO A 83 -27.61 -8.16 13.87
CA PRO A 83 -27.49 -9.57 14.21
C PRO A 83 -26.09 -10.09 13.91
N VAL A 84 -25.58 -10.99 14.76
CA VAL A 84 -24.29 -11.65 14.59
C VAL A 84 -24.37 -13.14 14.91
N GLY A 85 -23.86 -13.99 14.03
CA GLY A 85 -23.84 -15.44 14.20
C GLY A 85 -22.69 -15.97 15.06
N ASN A 86 -21.69 -15.13 15.38
CA ASN A 86 -20.61 -15.46 16.30
C ASN A 86 -19.95 -14.20 16.87
N ARG A 87 -19.14 -14.35 17.93
CA ARG A 87 -18.49 -13.22 18.62
C ARG A 87 -17.43 -12.51 17.79
N GLN A 88 -16.85 -13.20 16.80
CA GLN A 88 -15.81 -12.63 15.91
C GLN A 88 -16.41 -11.97 14.67
N ALA A 89 -17.69 -12.19 14.40
CA ALA A 89 -18.37 -11.59 13.26
C ALA A 89 -18.23 -10.07 13.27
N MET A 90 -18.08 -9.48 12.09
CA MET A 90 -17.95 -8.03 11.83
C MET A 90 -16.63 -7.40 12.29
N ARG A 91 -15.75 -8.09 13.03
CA ARG A 91 -14.52 -7.47 13.56
C ARG A 91 -13.49 -7.10 12.48
N GLY A 92 -13.49 -7.81 11.35
CA GLY A 92 -12.58 -7.53 10.22
C GLY A 92 -12.87 -6.21 9.52
N ASP A 93 -14.09 -5.68 9.67
CA ASP A 93 -14.54 -4.47 9.00
C ASP A 93 -14.61 -3.26 9.97
N ILE A 94 -13.99 -3.35 11.14
CA ILE A 94 -13.83 -2.21 12.05
C ILE A 94 -12.86 -1.22 11.40
N ILE A 95 -13.32 0.00 11.22
CA ILE A 95 -12.52 1.09 10.67
C ILE A 95 -11.65 1.66 11.78
N ASP A 96 -10.34 1.53 11.63
CA ASP A 96 -9.36 2.24 12.44
C ASP A 96 -9.02 3.56 11.75
N GLU A 97 -9.57 4.65 12.25
CA GLU A 97 -9.39 5.99 11.65
C GLU A 97 -7.93 6.44 11.65
N ILE A 98 -7.12 5.99 12.61
CA ILE A 98 -5.68 6.27 12.63
C ILE A 98 -5.00 5.53 11.48
N GLN A 99 -5.32 4.27 11.29
CA GLN A 99 -4.79 3.46 10.21
C GLN A 99 -5.25 3.99 8.84
N GLU A 100 -6.53 4.34 8.68
CA GLU A 100 -7.04 4.95 7.44
C GLU A 100 -6.33 6.27 7.11
N ALA A 101 -6.11 7.13 8.11
CA ALA A 101 -5.40 8.39 7.91
C ALA A 101 -3.94 8.14 7.47
N GLN A 102 -3.25 7.19 8.09
CA GLN A 102 -1.89 6.80 7.73
C GLN A 102 -1.81 6.19 6.32
N GLU A 103 -2.74 5.31 5.97
CA GLU A 103 -2.81 4.71 4.64
C GLU A 103 -3.08 5.76 3.55
N LYS A 104 -3.97 6.72 3.84
CA LYS A 104 -4.26 7.83 2.93
C LYS A 104 -3.04 8.73 2.75
N GLU A 105 -2.36 9.08 3.83
CA GLU A 105 -1.13 9.88 3.77
C GLU A 105 -0.02 9.15 2.98
N ALA A 106 0.18 7.86 3.24
CA ALA A 106 1.13 7.03 2.51
C ALA A 106 0.78 6.93 1.01
N LEU A 107 -0.51 6.82 0.68
CA LEU A 107 -0.98 6.81 -0.70
C LEU A 107 -0.70 8.14 -1.41
N GLU A 108 -0.98 9.27 -0.75
CA GLU A 108 -0.70 10.59 -1.31
C GLU A 108 0.80 10.85 -1.46
N ALA A 109 1.62 10.44 -0.49
CA ALA A 109 3.07 10.52 -0.57
C ALA A 109 3.60 9.69 -1.75
N ARG A 110 3.07 8.47 -1.95
CA ARG A 110 3.43 7.62 -3.09
C ARG A 110 3.04 8.25 -4.43
N LYS A 111 1.85 8.84 -4.53
CA LYS A 111 1.40 9.55 -5.75
C LYS A 111 2.34 10.71 -6.10
N LYS A 112 2.71 11.52 -5.10
CA LYS A 112 3.67 12.62 -5.27
C LYS A 112 5.03 12.12 -5.74
N ALA A 113 5.52 11.02 -5.18
CA ALA A 113 6.79 10.43 -5.60
C ALA A 113 6.74 9.93 -7.06
N PHE A 114 5.64 9.32 -7.50
CA PHE A 114 5.47 8.96 -8.92
C PHE A 114 5.39 10.16 -9.85
N GLN A 115 4.73 11.23 -9.43
CA GLN A 115 4.65 12.45 -10.20
C GLN A 115 6.05 13.07 -10.39
N LEU A 116 6.82 13.19 -9.31
CA LEU A 116 8.18 13.67 -9.32
C LEU A 116 9.09 12.80 -10.22
N LEU A 117 8.97 11.47 -10.12
CA LEU A 117 9.70 10.55 -11.01
C LEU A 117 9.34 10.77 -12.48
N THR A 118 8.07 11.03 -12.78
CA THR A 118 7.61 11.32 -14.14
C THR A 118 8.23 12.63 -14.67
N ASP A 119 8.29 13.67 -13.85
CA ASP A 119 8.92 14.95 -14.21
C ASP A 119 10.42 14.76 -14.50
N TYR A 120 11.13 13.99 -13.67
CA TYR A 120 12.54 13.65 -13.94
C TYR A 120 12.72 12.80 -15.19
N TYR A 121 11.79 11.89 -15.49
CA TYR A 121 11.83 11.10 -16.72
C TYR A 121 11.65 11.96 -17.97
N ILE A 122 10.70 12.90 -17.95
CA ILE A 122 10.44 13.83 -19.06
C ILE A 122 11.65 14.74 -19.28
N SER A 123 12.25 15.24 -18.21
CA SER A 123 13.47 16.09 -18.29
C SER A 123 14.75 15.30 -18.54
N LYS A 124 14.70 13.98 -18.52
CA LYS A 124 15.85 13.05 -18.60
C LYS A 124 16.91 13.32 -17.52
N ASP A 125 16.45 13.70 -16.34
CA ASP A 125 17.33 13.91 -15.18
C ASP A 125 17.73 12.58 -14.56
N VAL A 126 18.77 11.98 -15.14
CA VAL A 126 19.28 10.65 -14.74
C VAL A 126 19.75 10.63 -13.28
N ASP A 127 20.33 11.72 -12.79
CA ASP A 127 20.91 11.77 -11.45
C ASP A 127 19.80 11.76 -10.38
N SER A 128 18.73 12.51 -10.60
CA SER A 128 17.56 12.50 -9.73
C SER A 128 16.84 11.14 -9.75
N ILE A 129 16.70 10.51 -10.92
CA ILE A 129 16.11 9.17 -11.04
C ILE A 129 16.98 8.13 -10.33
N LEU A 130 18.31 8.19 -10.45
CA LEU A 130 19.22 7.34 -9.69
C LEU A 130 19.06 7.53 -8.18
N GLY A 131 18.95 8.78 -7.72
CA GLY A 131 18.68 9.08 -6.31
C GLY A 131 17.40 8.41 -5.81
N MET A 132 16.31 8.47 -6.60
CA MET A 132 15.05 7.79 -6.23
C MET A 132 15.16 6.26 -6.26
N LEU A 133 15.96 5.68 -7.16
CA LEU A 133 16.21 4.23 -7.18
C LEU A 133 17.00 3.78 -5.94
N MET A 134 18.00 4.56 -5.53
CA MET A 134 18.92 4.24 -4.43
C MET A 134 18.32 4.51 -3.03
N ASP A 135 17.27 5.31 -2.92
CA ASP A 135 16.62 5.62 -1.65
C ASP A 135 15.96 4.36 -1.04
N GLU A 136 16.62 3.77 -0.04
CA GLU A 136 16.14 2.56 0.64
C GLU A 136 14.83 2.77 1.40
N ASN A 137 14.53 3.99 1.81
CA ASN A 137 13.28 4.36 2.47
C ASN A 137 12.16 4.71 1.48
N GLY A 138 12.48 4.80 0.20
CA GLY A 138 11.53 5.11 -0.87
C GLY A 138 10.57 3.95 -1.15
N PHE A 139 9.42 4.29 -1.72
CA PHE A 139 8.42 3.28 -2.11
C PHE A 139 9.00 2.29 -3.14
N GLY A 140 8.94 0.99 -2.84
CA GLY A 140 9.47 -0.06 -3.72
C GLY A 140 8.93 -0.01 -5.15
N SER A 141 7.65 0.37 -5.32
CA SER A 141 7.02 0.55 -6.63
C SER A 141 7.60 1.74 -7.43
N VAL A 142 8.00 2.82 -6.74
CA VAL A 142 8.65 3.98 -7.36
C VAL A 142 10.08 3.62 -7.76
N ARG A 143 10.82 2.94 -6.88
CA ARG A 143 12.18 2.44 -7.15
C ARG A 143 12.21 1.49 -8.36
N LEU A 144 11.25 0.57 -8.43
CA LEU A 144 11.09 -0.34 -9.57
C LEU A 144 10.91 0.44 -10.89
N LYS A 145 10.03 1.44 -10.87
CA LYS A 145 9.76 2.27 -12.04
C LYS A 145 10.94 3.18 -12.40
N ALA A 146 11.69 3.66 -11.41
CA ALA A 146 12.93 4.41 -11.63
C ALA A 146 13.98 3.58 -12.36
N ALA A 147 14.16 2.31 -11.97
CA ALA A 147 15.06 1.38 -12.68
C ALA A 147 14.64 1.19 -14.15
N GLU A 148 13.33 1.02 -14.41
CA GLU A 148 12.80 0.89 -15.76
C GLU A 148 13.09 2.14 -16.61
N HIS A 149 12.82 3.33 -16.08
CA HIS A 149 13.06 4.60 -16.75
C HIS A 149 14.53 4.84 -17.08
N LEU A 150 15.45 4.49 -16.18
CA LEU A 150 16.89 4.57 -16.48
C LEU A 150 17.27 3.68 -17.68
N GLY A 151 16.72 2.47 -17.76
CA GLY A 151 16.89 1.59 -18.92
C GLY A 151 16.31 2.15 -20.21
N GLU A 152 15.15 2.84 -20.11
CA GLU A 152 14.49 3.49 -21.24
C GLU A 152 15.24 4.75 -21.71
N ILE A 153 15.73 5.59 -20.81
CA ILE A 153 16.58 6.74 -21.14
C ILE A 153 17.86 6.22 -21.80
N GLY A 154 18.51 5.23 -21.22
CA GLY A 154 19.63 4.53 -21.82
C GLY A 154 20.95 5.28 -21.74
N GLU A 155 21.11 6.26 -20.86
CA GLU A 155 22.39 6.93 -20.65
C GLU A 155 23.41 6.02 -19.98
N LEU A 156 24.60 5.90 -20.59
CA LEU A 156 25.64 4.96 -20.15
C LEU A 156 26.13 5.23 -18.73
N ARG A 157 26.12 6.51 -18.29
CA ARG A 157 26.56 6.90 -16.94
C ARG A 157 25.70 6.32 -15.81
N ALA A 158 24.51 5.84 -16.12
CA ALA A 158 23.64 5.21 -15.12
C ALA A 158 24.03 3.74 -14.86
N ALA A 159 24.69 3.08 -15.80
CA ALA A 159 24.96 1.64 -15.72
C ALA A 159 25.87 1.27 -14.53
N GLU A 160 26.96 2.00 -14.34
CA GLU A 160 27.92 1.72 -13.26
C GLU A 160 27.34 1.92 -11.85
N PRO A 161 26.66 3.05 -11.51
CA PRO A 161 26.00 3.18 -10.23
C PRO A 161 24.94 2.10 -9.98
N MET A 162 24.18 1.72 -11.00
CA MET A 162 23.18 0.66 -10.89
C MET A 162 23.81 -0.73 -10.64
N ALA A 163 24.93 -1.04 -11.29
CA ALA A 163 25.65 -2.29 -11.13
C ALA A 163 26.32 -2.43 -9.75
N ASN A 164 26.81 -1.32 -9.19
CA ASN A 164 27.48 -1.27 -7.89
C ASN A 164 26.52 -1.39 -6.70
N CYS A 165 25.21 -1.19 -6.89
CA CYS A 165 24.20 -1.34 -5.87
C CYS A 165 23.63 -2.75 -5.81
N LYS A 166 23.49 -3.28 -4.57
CA LYS A 166 22.73 -4.52 -4.33
C LYS A 166 21.39 -4.13 -3.70
N PHE A 167 20.33 -4.58 -4.34
CA PHE A 167 18.97 -4.31 -3.86
C PHE A 167 18.46 -5.52 -3.08
N SER A 168 18.00 -5.31 -1.87
CA SER A 168 17.42 -6.37 -1.01
C SER A 168 16.16 -7.00 -1.60
N HIS A 169 15.46 -6.26 -2.46
CA HIS A 169 14.23 -6.72 -3.10
C HIS A 169 14.52 -7.36 -4.45
N GLU A 170 14.29 -8.68 -4.57
CA GLU A 170 14.61 -9.46 -5.76
C GLU A 170 14.01 -8.91 -7.06
N VAL A 171 12.77 -8.38 -7.00
CA VAL A 171 12.10 -7.80 -8.17
C VAL A 171 12.81 -6.54 -8.65
N ILE A 172 13.26 -5.67 -7.73
CA ILE A 172 14.02 -4.46 -8.08
C ILE A 172 15.38 -4.85 -8.65
N GLN A 173 16.06 -5.82 -8.04
CA GLN A 173 17.35 -6.32 -8.51
C GLN A 173 17.26 -6.83 -9.96
N LYS A 174 16.27 -7.67 -10.26
CA LYS A 174 16.02 -8.17 -11.63
C LYS A 174 15.75 -7.05 -12.62
N GLN A 175 14.92 -6.08 -12.24
CA GLN A 175 14.62 -4.93 -13.10
C GLN A 175 15.87 -4.09 -13.38
N VAL A 176 16.72 -3.87 -12.37
CA VAL A 176 18.00 -3.17 -12.53
C VAL A 176 18.91 -3.89 -13.53
N GLU A 177 19.07 -5.20 -13.41
CA GLU A 177 19.86 -6.00 -14.34
C GLU A 177 19.35 -5.93 -15.78
N GLU A 178 18.02 -5.99 -15.97
CA GLU A 178 17.39 -5.81 -17.27
C GLU A 178 17.63 -4.41 -17.85
N SER A 179 17.55 -3.38 -17.00
CA SER A 179 17.76 -2.00 -17.39
C SER A 179 19.22 -1.75 -17.78
N ILE A 180 20.18 -2.28 -17.05
CA ILE A 180 21.61 -2.23 -17.41
C ILE A 180 21.84 -2.89 -18.80
N LYS A 181 21.24 -4.06 -19.07
CA LYS A 181 21.31 -4.71 -20.38
C LYS A 181 20.73 -3.81 -21.48
N LYS A 182 19.62 -3.12 -21.23
CA LYS A 182 19.03 -2.15 -22.18
C LYS A 182 19.95 -0.98 -22.44
N ILE A 183 20.59 -0.42 -21.39
CA ILE A 183 21.55 0.68 -21.49
C ILE A 183 22.75 0.23 -22.35
N HIS A 184 23.34 -0.91 -22.06
CA HIS A 184 24.48 -1.43 -22.84
C HIS A 184 24.11 -1.68 -24.31
N LYS A 185 22.93 -2.25 -24.56
CA LYS A 185 22.44 -2.48 -25.94
C LYS A 185 22.33 -1.17 -26.72
N LYS A 186 21.76 -0.12 -26.12
CA LYS A 186 21.63 1.20 -26.77
C LYS A 186 22.96 1.85 -27.09
N ASN A 187 23.98 1.64 -26.25
CA ASN A 187 25.30 2.25 -26.40
C ASN A 187 26.33 1.38 -27.12
N PHE A 188 25.94 0.20 -27.58
CA PHE A 188 26.84 -0.80 -28.17
C PHE A 188 28.05 -1.11 -27.27
N THR A 189 27.78 -1.26 -25.96
CA THR A 189 28.77 -1.56 -24.90
C THR A 189 28.44 -2.86 -24.18
N MET A 190 29.40 -3.34 -23.41
CA MET A 190 29.24 -4.47 -22.49
C MET A 190 30.24 -4.32 -21.33
N GLU A 191 30.00 -5.02 -20.25
CA GLU A 191 30.99 -5.15 -19.17
C GLU A 191 32.06 -6.19 -19.58
N CYS A 192 33.30 -5.85 -19.27
CA CYS A 192 34.41 -6.83 -19.48
C CYS A 192 34.26 -8.00 -18.50
N PRO A 193 34.24 -9.25 -18.96
CA PRO A 193 34.10 -10.42 -18.07
C PRO A 193 35.25 -10.61 -17.08
N ASN A 194 36.35 -9.90 -17.26
CA ASN A 194 37.56 -10.04 -16.42
C ASN A 194 37.76 -8.91 -15.42
N CYS A 195 37.31 -7.68 -15.72
CA CYS A 195 37.52 -6.52 -14.85
C CYS A 195 36.28 -5.67 -14.63
N ALA A 196 35.14 -6.10 -15.19
CA ALA A 196 33.83 -5.42 -15.11
C ALA A 196 33.77 -4.00 -15.70
N GLU A 197 34.88 -3.49 -16.27
CA GLU A 197 34.92 -2.17 -16.92
C GLU A 197 34.11 -2.15 -18.22
N ILE A 198 33.50 -0.99 -18.51
CA ILE A 198 32.65 -0.81 -19.69
C ILE A 198 33.52 -0.72 -20.96
N ILE A 199 33.26 -1.62 -21.90
CA ILE A 199 33.95 -1.72 -23.19
C ILE A 199 32.97 -1.75 -24.36
N LYS A 200 33.42 -1.51 -25.58
CA LYS A 200 32.59 -1.68 -26.78
C LYS A 200 32.27 -3.15 -27.02
N ILE A 201 31.06 -3.48 -27.41
CA ILE A 201 30.58 -4.86 -27.62
C ILE A 201 31.41 -5.62 -28.69
N ARG A 202 32.05 -4.89 -29.62
CA ARG A 202 32.91 -5.47 -30.68
C ARG A 202 34.40 -5.46 -30.34
N ALA A 203 34.78 -5.14 -29.10
CA ALA A 203 36.17 -5.12 -28.69
C ALA A 203 36.73 -6.56 -28.66
N LYS A 204 37.87 -6.78 -29.30
CA LYS A 204 38.59 -8.06 -29.26
C LYS A 204 39.54 -8.18 -28.05
N MET A 205 39.89 -7.05 -27.49
CA MET A 205 40.76 -6.94 -26.31
C MET A 205 40.21 -5.85 -25.39
N CYS A 206 40.22 -6.07 -24.09
CA CYS A 206 39.83 -5.04 -23.11
C CYS A 206 40.92 -3.97 -23.00
N LYS A 207 40.55 -2.71 -23.22
CA LYS A 207 41.50 -1.58 -23.11
C LYS A 207 41.95 -1.31 -21.66
N HIS A 208 41.25 -1.82 -20.65
CA HIS A 208 41.53 -1.61 -19.23
C HIS A 208 42.43 -2.69 -18.64
N CYS A 209 42.11 -3.98 -18.85
CA CYS A 209 42.87 -5.08 -18.28
C CYS A 209 43.78 -5.85 -19.31
N GLY A 210 43.73 -5.48 -20.60
CA GLY A 210 44.57 -6.08 -21.64
C GLY A 210 44.23 -7.52 -22.03
N LYS A 211 43.19 -8.12 -21.43
CA LYS A 211 42.82 -9.51 -21.77
C LYS A 211 42.02 -9.57 -23.07
N GLU A 212 42.32 -10.64 -23.85
CA GLU A 212 41.54 -10.98 -25.04
C GLU A 212 40.10 -11.37 -24.65
N LEU A 213 39.16 -10.96 -25.49
CA LEU A 213 37.74 -11.25 -25.34
C LEU A 213 37.35 -12.22 -26.43
N THR A 214 37.05 -13.44 -26.04
CA THR A 214 36.45 -14.44 -26.93
C THR A 214 35.01 -14.05 -27.22
N ALA A 215 34.66 -13.90 -28.50
CA ALA A 215 33.32 -13.63 -28.97
C ALA A 215 32.34 -14.75 -28.65
#